data_e7b5649d80d7c84e941fdfc16c2b0f6d
#
_entry.id   e7b5649d80d7c84e941fdfc16c2b0f6d
#
_cell.length_a   1.000
_cell.length_b   1.000
_cell.length_c   1.000
_cell.angle_alpha   90.00
_cell.angle_beta   90.00
_cell.angle_gamma   90.00
#
_symmetry.space_group_name_H-M   'P 1'
#
loop_
_entity.id
_entity.type
_entity.pdbx_description
1 polymer ?
#
loop_
_entity_poly.entity_id
_entity_poly.type
_entity_poly.pdbx_seq_one_letter_code
_entity_poly.pdbx_strand_id
1 'polypeptide(L)'
;MSLPLKWEFPGGKIDKGERPEECLKRELREELGIEAAVGKPLPPVTHHYPTFSITLYPFICTIVSGEITLHEHVACAWMPPETLNTLDWAEADIPVIETYRKILKSPLRNVN
;
A
#
# COMPACT_ATOMS: atom_id res chain seq x y z
N MET A 1 -9.55 6.84 3.73
CA MET A 1 -10.78 6.60 2.96
C MET A 1 -10.79 5.18 2.45
N SER A 2 -11.84 4.43 2.77
CA SER A 2 -11.96 3.03 2.42
C SER A 2 -13.22 2.79 1.60
N LEU A 3 -13.14 1.83 0.68
CA LEU A 3 -14.28 1.35 -0.06
C LEU A 3 -14.80 0.09 0.64
N PRO A 4 -16.08 0.05 1.05
CA PRO A 4 -16.59 -1.10 1.78
C PRO A 4 -16.41 -2.41 1.02
N LEU A 5 -16.03 -3.48 1.73
CA LEU A 5 -15.90 -4.83 1.22
C LEU A 5 -14.84 -5.02 0.14
N LYS A 6 -13.95 -4.07 -0.05
CA LYS A 6 -12.80 -4.20 -0.95
C LYS A 6 -11.51 -4.32 -0.17
N TRP A 7 -10.57 -5.07 -0.72
CA TRP A 7 -9.20 -5.09 -0.20
C TRP A 7 -8.46 -3.84 -0.67
N GLU A 8 -7.60 -3.34 0.19
CA GLU A 8 -6.73 -2.20 -0.16
C GLU A 8 -5.43 -2.31 0.63
N PHE A 9 -4.38 -1.70 0.09
CA PHE A 9 -3.11 -1.61 0.82
C PHE A 9 -3.28 -0.68 2.02
N PRO A 10 -2.54 -0.95 3.11
CA PRO A 10 -2.58 -0.05 4.26
C PRO A 10 -2.00 1.32 3.90
N GLY A 11 -2.53 2.35 4.52
CA GLY A 11 -2.14 3.72 4.29
C GLY A 11 -3.29 4.64 4.58
N GLY A 12 -3.14 5.91 4.22
CA GLY A 12 -4.19 6.87 4.46
C GLY A 12 -3.90 8.20 3.81
N LYS A 13 -4.68 9.18 4.19
CA LYS A 13 -4.63 10.51 3.62
C LYS A 13 -3.42 11.29 4.17
N ILE A 14 -2.68 11.93 3.25
CA ILE A 14 -1.55 12.77 3.61
C ILE A 14 -2.06 14.04 4.29
N ASP A 15 -1.57 14.32 5.49
CA ASP A 15 -1.92 15.54 6.22
C ASP A 15 -1.11 16.73 5.68
N LYS A 16 -1.63 17.93 5.90
CA LYS A 16 -0.98 19.14 5.46
C LYS A 16 0.44 19.24 6.04
N GLY A 17 1.42 19.49 5.16
CA GLY A 17 2.81 19.61 5.57
C GLY A 17 3.55 18.29 5.74
N GLU A 18 2.87 17.19 5.58
CA GLU A 18 3.42 15.86 5.73
C GLU A 18 3.92 15.35 4.38
N ARG A 19 5.06 14.68 4.36
CA ARG A 19 5.53 14.01 3.13
C ARG A 19 4.87 12.64 3.00
N PRO A 20 4.74 12.11 1.78
CA PRO A 20 4.13 10.78 1.59
C PRO A 20 4.74 9.68 2.45
N GLU A 21 6.07 9.65 2.59
CA GLU A 21 6.77 8.66 3.42
C GLU A 21 6.41 8.78 4.89
N GLU A 22 6.30 10.02 5.38
CA GLU A 22 5.92 10.28 6.76
C GLU A 22 4.47 9.87 7.03
N CYS A 23 3.60 10.16 6.08
CA CYS A 23 2.21 9.75 6.13
C CYS A 23 2.09 8.23 6.26
N LEU A 24 2.82 7.49 5.41
CA LEU A 24 2.76 6.04 5.42
C LEU A 24 3.22 5.46 6.75
N LYS A 25 4.33 5.95 7.29
CA LYS A 25 4.82 5.51 8.60
C LYS A 25 3.79 5.75 9.71
N ARG A 26 3.20 6.94 9.70
CA ARG A 26 2.19 7.30 10.70
C ARG A 26 0.96 6.39 10.58
N GLU A 27 0.46 6.21 9.38
CA GLU A 27 -0.72 5.39 9.14
C GLU A 27 -0.49 3.92 9.52
N LEU A 28 0.67 3.36 9.19
CA LEU A 28 0.99 1.99 9.55
C LEU A 28 1.06 1.82 11.08
N ARG A 29 1.59 2.82 11.78
CA ARG A 29 1.63 2.81 13.24
C ARG A 29 0.22 2.90 13.82
N GLU A 30 -0.59 3.81 13.31
CA GLU A 30 -1.95 4.03 13.81
C GLU A 30 -2.88 2.86 13.50
N GLU A 31 -2.84 2.34 12.28
CA GLU A 31 -3.77 1.31 11.83
C GLU A 31 -3.36 -0.09 12.24
N LEU A 32 -2.07 -0.40 12.19
CA LEU A 32 -1.57 -1.76 12.37
C LEU A 32 -0.62 -1.93 13.54
N GLY A 33 -0.20 -0.85 14.19
CA GLY A 33 0.71 -0.93 15.33
C GLY A 33 2.13 -1.36 14.97
N ILE A 34 2.56 -1.11 13.75
CA ILE A 34 3.91 -1.51 13.31
C ILE A 34 4.78 -0.31 12.95
N GLU A 35 6.09 -0.49 13.09
CA GLU A 35 7.09 0.45 12.60
C GLU A 35 7.66 -0.07 11.30
N ALA A 36 7.67 0.77 10.28
CA ALA A 36 8.16 0.39 8.97
C ALA A 36 9.28 1.30 8.50
N ALA A 37 10.21 0.72 7.76
CA ALA A 37 11.18 1.48 6.98
C ALA A 37 10.61 1.63 5.58
N VAL A 38 10.44 2.88 5.14
CA VAL A 38 9.91 3.18 3.82
C VAL A 38 11.06 3.14 2.82
N GLY A 39 10.93 2.29 1.83
CA GLY A 39 11.97 2.06 0.83
C GLY A 39 11.64 2.69 -0.51
N LYS A 40 11.74 1.89 -1.57
CA LYS A 40 11.61 2.36 -2.94
C LYS A 40 10.20 2.85 -3.24
N PRO A 41 10.06 4.09 -3.78
CA PRO A 41 8.76 4.54 -4.28
C PRO A 41 8.41 3.83 -5.59
N LEU A 42 7.13 3.52 -5.76
CA LEU A 42 6.58 3.09 -7.04
C LEU A 42 5.95 4.30 -7.72
N PRO A 43 5.70 4.23 -9.04
CA PRO A 43 5.06 5.34 -9.74
C PRO A 43 3.71 5.70 -9.10
N PRO A 44 3.42 6.99 -8.89
CA PRO A 44 2.12 7.41 -8.40
C PRO A 44 0.99 6.98 -9.33
N VAL A 45 -0.17 6.71 -8.77
CA VAL A 45 -1.36 6.30 -9.52
C VAL A 45 -2.50 7.26 -9.19
N THR A 46 -3.10 7.84 -10.22
CA THR A 46 -4.31 8.64 -10.05
C THR A 46 -5.50 7.87 -10.61
N HIS A 47 -6.53 7.71 -9.81
CA HIS A 47 -7.75 7.03 -10.21
C HIS A 47 -8.96 7.93 -9.98
N HIS A 48 -9.84 7.98 -10.97
CA HIS A 48 -11.05 8.80 -10.92
C HIS A 48 -12.26 7.91 -10.65
N TYR A 49 -12.81 8.06 -9.44
CA TYR A 49 -14.12 7.46 -9.12
C TYR A 49 -15.24 8.43 -9.51
N PRO A 50 -16.48 7.98 -9.57
CA PRO A 50 -17.57 8.86 -10.02
C PRO A 50 -17.71 10.16 -9.23
N THR A 51 -17.44 10.14 -7.92
CA THR A 51 -17.66 11.30 -7.05
C THR A 51 -16.38 11.95 -6.53
N PHE A 52 -15.23 11.34 -6.77
CA PHE A 52 -13.94 11.88 -6.31
C PHE A 52 -12.80 11.27 -7.09
N SER A 53 -11.62 11.90 -6.97
CA SER A 53 -10.37 11.35 -7.51
C SER A 53 -9.39 11.15 -6.38
N ILE A 54 -8.51 10.15 -6.52
CA ILE A 54 -7.49 9.84 -5.54
C ILE A 54 -6.15 9.65 -6.25
N THR A 55 -5.08 10.18 -5.66
CA THR A 55 -3.72 9.89 -6.12
C THR A 55 -3.02 9.11 -5.02
N LEU A 56 -2.53 7.93 -5.38
CA LEU A 56 -1.78 7.06 -4.48
C LEU A 56 -0.28 7.25 -4.70
N TYR A 57 0.45 7.30 -3.59
CA TYR A 57 1.92 7.34 -3.58
C TYR A 57 2.41 6.05 -2.93
N PRO A 58 2.60 4.97 -3.72
CA PRO A 58 2.96 3.67 -3.16
C PRO A 58 4.46 3.55 -2.88
N PHE A 59 4.80 2.77 -1.87
CA PHE A 59 6.19 2.49 -1.49
C PHE A 59 6.35 1.03 -1.12
N ILE A 60 7.52 0.48 -1.43
CA ILE A 60 7.91 -0.81 -0.91
C ILE A 60 8.48 -0.57 0.49
N CYS A 61 7.96 -1.30 1.48
CA CYS A 61 8.35 -1.10 2.87
C CYS A 61 8.86 -2.39 3.49
N THR A 62 9.65 -2.24 4.55
CA THR A 62 10.10 -3.34 5.39
C THR A 62 9.61 -3.09 6.81
N ILE A 63 9.06 -4.10 7.46
CA ILE A 63 8.66 -3.97 8.86
C ILE A 63 9.90 -4.08 9.73
N VAL A 64 10.12 -3.06 10.55
CA VAL A 64 11.26 -2.99 11.46
C VAL A 64 10.91 -3.59 12.81
N SER A 65 9.73 -3.32 13.32
CA SER A 65 9.30 -3.84 14.62
C SER A 65 7.79 -3.79 14.75
N GLY A 66 7.29 -4.51 15.75
CA GLY A 66 5.86 -4.57 16.07
C GLY A 66 5.17 -5.77 15.46
N GLU A 67 4.06 -6.13 16.07
CA GLU A 67 3.16 -7.17 15.56
C GLU A 67 1.90 -6.49 15.09
N ILE A 68 1.31 -6.99 13.99
CA ILE A 68 0.11 -6.38 13.45
C ILE A 68 -1.04 -6.49 14.44
N THR A 69 -1.62 -5.32 14.76
CA THR A 69 -2.82 -5.21 15.57
C THR A 69 -3.82 -4.41 14.76
N LEU A 70 -5.00 -4.98 14.52
CA LEU A 70 -6.04 -4.29 13.75
C LEU A 70 -6.78 -3.29 14.62
N HIS A 71 -6.82 -2.04 14.19
CA HIS A 71 -7.53 -0.97 14.90
C HIS A 71 -8.82 -0.57 14.20
N GLU A 72 -8.82 -0.50 12.86
CA GLU A 72 -9.96 -0.02 12.10
C GLU A 72 -10.38 -0.94 10.95
N HIS A 73 -9.58 -1.96 10.64
CA HIS A 73 -9.86 -2.88 9.54
C HIS A 73 -10.56 -4.14 10.02
N VAL A 74 -11.40 -4.70 9.17
CA VAL A 74 -12.09 -5.95 9.47
C VAL A 74 -11.13 -7.13 9.44
N ALA A 75 -10.17 -7.10 8.50
CA ALA A 75 -9.22 -8.19 8.32
C ALA A 75 -7.91 -7.68 7.73
N CYS A 76 -6.86 -8.47 7.93
CA CYS A 76 -5.55 -8.21 7.37
C CYS A 76 -4.96 -9.55 6.92
N ALA A 77 -4.21 -9.53 5.81
CA ALA A 77 -3.58 -10.74 5.29
C ALA A 77 -2.19 -10.43 4.74
N TRP A 78 -1.26 -11.35 4.97
CA TRP A 78 0.03 -11.40 4.28
C TRP A 78 -0.14 -12.30 3.06
N MET A 79 0.20 -11.77 1.88
CA MET A 79 0.00 -12.49 0.63
C MET A 79 1.29 -12.56 -0.17
N PRO A 80 1.63 -13.72 -0.75
CA PRO A 80 2.69 -13.78 -1.74
C PRO A 80 2.33 -12.89 -2.95
N PRO A 81 3.31 -12.21 -3.56
CA PRO A 81 3.02 -11.33 -4.69
C PRO A 81 2.25 -12.00 -5.84
N GLU A 82 2.52 -13.26 -6.10
CA GLU A 82 1.90 -13.99 -7.22
C GLU A 82 0.42 -14.31 -6.99
N THR A 83 -0.08 -14.18 -5.77
CA THR A 83 -1.49 -14.44 -5.43
C THR A 83 -2.28 -13.17 -5.16
N LEU A 84 -1.67 -12.00 -5.26
CA LEU A 84 -2.34 -10.74 -4.98
C LEU A 84 -3.57 -10.52 -5.87
N ASN A 85 -3.53 -10.96 -7.11
CA ASN A 85 -4.64 -10.79 -8.04
C ASN A 85 -5.86 -11.66 -7.74
N THR A 86 -5.81 -12.50 -6.71
CA THR A 86 -6.96 -13.30 -6.30
C THR A 86 -7.93 -12.56 -5.38
N LEU A 87 -7.54 -11.39 -4.88
CA LEU A 87 -8.36 -10.60 -3.98
C LEU A 87 -9.20 -9.58 -4.76
N ASP A 88 -10.34 -9.21 -4.18
CA ASP A 88 -11.22 -8.19 -4.75
C ASP A 88 -10.76 -6.81 -4.27
N TRP A 89 -9.90 -6.19 -5.06
CA TRP A 89 -9.22 -4.93 -4.72
C TRP A 89 -10.05 -3.70 -5.04
N ALA A 90 -9.85 -2.65 -4.26
CA ALA A 90 -10.25 -1.30 -4.64
C ALA A 90 -9.57 -0.95 -5.97
N GLU A 91 -10.31 -0.34 -6.89
CA GLU A 91 -9.82 -0.10 -8.26
C GLU A 91 -8.50 0.67 -8.30
N ALA A 92 -8.32 1.66 -7.42
CA ALA A 92 -7.10 2.46 -7.40
C ALA A 92 -5.85 1.65 -7.07
N ASP A 93 -5.98 0.52 -6.37
CA ASP A 93 -4.85 -0.32 -5.99
C ASP A 93 -4.41 -1.30 -7.08
N ILE A 94 -5.26 -1.56 -8.05
CA ILE A 94 -4.96 -2.52 -9.12
C ILE A 94 -3.71 -2.15 -9.92
N PRO A 95 -3.54 -0.91 -10.39
CA PRO A 95 -2.30 -0.52 -11.09
C PRO A 95 -1.05 -0.63 -10.21
N VAL A 96 -1.19 -0.42 -8.90
CA VAL A 96 -0.07 -0.59 -7.97
C VAL A 96 0.39 -2.03 -7.93
N ILE A 97 -0.56 -2.97 -7.88
CA ILE A 97 -0.26 -4.40 -7.89
C ILE A 97 0.47 -4.79 -9.17
N GLU A 98 -0.01 -4.32 -10.31
CA GLU A 98 0.60 -4.61 -11.61
C GLU A 98 2.04 -4.11 -11.68
N THR A 99 2.27 -2.89 -11.22
CA THR A 99 3.62 -2.30 -11.18
C THR A 99 4.54 -3.09 -10.27
N TYR A 100 4.08 -3.43 -9.09
CA TYR A 100 4.87 -4.20 -8.12
C TYR A 100 5.26 -5.55 -8.68
N ARG A 101 4.33 -6.26 -9.30
CA ARG A 101 4.60 -7.57 -9.90
C ARG A 101 5.60 -7.48 -11.03
N LYS A 102 5.55 -6.44 -11.85
CA LYS A 102 6.52 -6.22 -12.92
C LYS A 102 7.92 -6.01 -12.36
N ILE A 103 8.05 -5.24 -11.30
CA ILE A 103 9.32 -4.99 -10.64
C ILE A 103 9.91 -6.29 -10.10
N LEU A 104 9.10 -7.12 -9.46
CA LEU A 104 9.55 -8.40 -8.91
C LEU A 104 10.01 -9.37 -10.01
N LYS A 105 9.48 -9.26 -11.22
CA LYS A 105 9.84 -10.12 -12.35
C LYS A 105 10.98 -9.56 -13.20
N SER A 106 11.47 -8.36 -12.89
CA SER A 106 12.53 -7.73 -13.67
C SER A 106 13.85 -8.52 -13.55
N PRO A 107 14.48 -8.86 -14.70
CA PRO A 107 15.77 -9.54 -14.66
C PRO A 107 16.86 -8.77 -13.94
N LEU A 108 16.78 -7.45 -13.94
CA LEU A 108 17.78 -6.59 -13.28
C LEU A 108 17.85 -6.82 -11.77
N ARG A 109 16.78 -7.33 -11.17
CA ARG A 109 16.77 -7.62 -9.73
C ARG A 109 17.70 -8.77 -9.37
N ASN A 110 17.98 -9.63 -10.30
CA ASN A 110 18.77 -10.83 -10.06
C ASN A 110 20.26 -10.62 -10.29
N VAL A 111 20.64 -9.43 -10.71
CA VAL A 111 22.03 -9.11 -10.99
C VAL A 111 22.81 -8.79 -9.72
N ASN A 112 22.12 -8.40 -8.70
CA ASN A 112 22.74 -8.05 -7.43
C ASN A 112 22.87 -9.29 -6.52
#